data_59d02f64e465c4087b7df44654cf13e7
#
_entry.id   59d02f64e465c4087b7df44654cf13e7
#
_cell.length_a   1.000
_cell.length_b   1.000
_cell.length_c   1.000
_cell.angle_alpha   90.00
_cell.angle_beta   90.00
_cell.angle_gamma   90.00
#
_symmetry.space_group_name_H-M   'P 1'
#
loop_
_entity.id
_entity.type
_entity.pdbx_description
1 polymer ?
#
loop_
_entity_poly.entity_id
_entity_poly.type
_entity_poly.pdbx_seq_one_letter_code
_entity_poly.pdbx_strand_id
1 'polypeptide(L)'
;MLANISTEALDELDLMLIKEMEFDGRMTYLELAQKIGTSDTTVRRRITSLLNSGTIHLSVMTNSDYLGYGIPIYIAVKARPGDVDTMAKHLSSFQNVHNIISTSGRYDVIMAANFKDVEELHQFITNEIGIKLKVTSVESMLPLSLVKRALPRLGDDPPNETNVFPNKNSNYILDEFDLSLIRELKISPRESSTNLAKTLGANRFSVSRRLQKLKDMGLLRVFCHTDPGKLGYSFQVVILIRVDPSQTPSVATALAGYEQIRYVAIITGRFDIIVWAWFQSSQGMTDFMQRQLSSIPGVLSHETLIGVGILKFFGSDNVTGFDRFGSFEQKRT
;
A
#
# COMPACT_ATOMS: atom_id res chain seq x y z
N MET A 1 -1.91 -14.63 30.47
CA MET A 1 -0.95 -13.56 30.77
C MET A 1 -0.93 -12.65 29.56
N LEU A 2 -1.72 -11.59 29.56
CA LEU A 2 -1.79 -10.60 28.49
C LEU A 2 -0.51 -9.75 28.57
N ALA A 3 0.39 -9.89 27.60
CA ALA A 3 1.54 -9.03 27.49
C ALA A 3 1.06 -7.60 27.27
N ASN A 4 1.42 -6.69 28.20
CA ASN A 4 1.26 -5.26 28.07
C ASN A 4 2.00 -4.79 26.81
N ILE A 5 1.28 -4.60 25.71
CA ILE A 5 1.75 -3.79 24.60
C ILE A 5 1.64 -2.36 25.08
N SER A 6 2.74 -1.79 25.53
CA SER A 6 2.84 -0.35 25.79
C SER A 6 2.67 0.37 24.45
N THR A 7 1.46 0.81 24.16
CA THR A 7 1.24 1.88 23.19
C THR A 7 1.88 3.13 23.77
N GLU A 8 3.17 3.37 23.52
CA GLU A 8 3.70 4.73 23.65
C GLU A 8 2.86 5.59 22.72
N ALA A 9 2.01 6.43 23.30
CA ALA A 9 1.22 7.37 22.52
C ALA A 9 2.20 8.26 21.74
N LEU A 10 1.98 8.36 20.41
CA LEU A 10 2.72 9.28 19.57
C LEU A 10 2.59 10.70 20.12
N ASP A 11 3.70 11.37 20.38
CA ASP A 11 3.68 12.77 20.79
C ASP A 11 3.58 13.69 19.56
N GLU A 12 3.39 14.98 19.80
CA GLU A 12 3.21 15.97 18.74
C GLU A 12 4.41 16.02 17.79
N LEU A 13 5.63 15.84 18.32
CA LEU A 13 6.84 15.80 17.51
C LEU A 13 6.87 14.57 16.58
N ASP A 14 6.44 13.41 17.07
CA ASP A 14 6.36 12.19 16.28
C ASP A 14 5.35 12.36 15.13
N LEU A 15 4.18 12.97 15.42
CA LEU A 15 3.16 13.24 14.41
C LEU A 15 3.66 14.22 13.33
N MET A 16 4.39 15.27 13.71
CA MET A 16 4.99 16.21 12.77
C MET A 16 6.05 15.53 11.89
N LEU A 17 6.90 14.68 12.47
CA LEU A 17 7.92 13.92 11.74
C LEU A 17 7.29 12.96 10.72
N ILE A 18 6.26 12.22 11.14
CA ILE A 18 5.55 11.28 10.27
C ILE A 18 4.92 12.04 9.10
N LYS A 19 4.24 13.16 9.38
CA LYS A 19 3.58 13.98 8.35
C LYS A 19 4.57 14.44 7.27
N GLU A 20 5.74 14.95 7.65
CA GLU A 20 6.76 15.37 6.68
C GLU A 20 7.33 14.20 5.87
N MET A 21 7.57 13.06 6.52
CA MET A 21 8.11 11.87 5.87
C MET A 21 7.10 11.16 4.96
N GLU A 22 5.80 11.36 5.15
CA GLU A 22 4.76 10.87 4.25
C GLU A 22 4.86 11.50 2.86
N PHE A 23 5.34 12.76 2.79
CA PHE A 23 5.60 13.44 1.52
C PHE A 23 6.94 13.04 0.91
N ASP A 24 8.00 13.01 1.70
CA ASP A 24 9.34 12.63 1.26
C ASP A 24 10.06 11.80 2.32
N GLY A 25 9.97 10.49 2.20
CA GLY A 25 10.63 9.56 3.12
C GLY A 25 12.16 9.62 3.09
N ARG A 26 12.77 10.32 2.13
CA ARG A 26 14.23 10.53 2.03
C ARG A 26 14.69 11.90 2.50
N MET A 27 13.79 12.77 2.97
CA MET A 27 14.17 14.04 3.58
C MET A 27 15.26 13.81 4.63
N THR A 28 16.30 14.64 4.60
CA THR A 28 17.43 14.49 5.54
C THR A 28 16.99 14.85 6.96
N TYR A 29 17.68 14.33 7.96
CA TYR A 29 17.38 14.66 9.35
C TYR A 29 17.54 16.16 9.64
N LEU A 30 18.50 16.82 8.96
CA LEU A 30 18.72 18.26 9.07
C LEU A 30 17.55 19.06 8.48
N GLU A 31 17.06 18.70 7.30
CA GLU A 31 15.88 19.33 6.68
C GLU A 31 14.64 19.17 7.54
N LEU A 32 14.40 17.96 8.07
CA LEU A 32 13.31 17.69 9.00
C LEU A 32 13.45 18.53 10.27
N ALA A 33 14.65 18.59 10.85
CA ALA A 33 14.93 19.39 12.05
C ALA A 33 14.64 20.87 11.83
N GLN A 34 15.04 21.43 10.68
CA GLN A 34 14.76 22.82 10.32
C GLN A 34 13.27 23.10 10.13
N LYS A 35 12.54 22.18 9.48
CA LYS A 35 11.08 22.32 9.26
C LYS A 35 10.29 22.29 10.56
N ILE A 36 10.70 21.45 11.50
CA ILE A 36 9.94 21.16 12.73
C ILE A 36 10.42 22.05 13.90
N GLY A 37 11.59 22.70 13.76
CA GLY A 37 12.14 23.57 14.80
C GLY A 37 12.82 22.79 15.94
N THR A 38 13.53 21.69 15.64
CA THR A 38 14.24 20.84 16.61
C THR A 38 15.67 20.54 16.16
N SER A 39 16.42 19.71 16.92
CA SER A 39 17.77 19.29 16.52
C SER A 39 17.76 18.04 15.63
N ASP A 40 18.74 17.89 14.75
CA ASP A 40 18.90 16.71 13.89
C ASP A 40 19.15 15.44 14.72
N THR A 41 19.80 15.55 15.85
CA THR A 41 20.02 14.44 16.81
C THR A 41 18.68 13.93 17.38
N THR A 42 17.77 14.88 17.73
CA THR A 42 16.43 14.53 18.20
C THR A 42 15.63 13.84 17.11
N VAL A 43 15.64 14.40 15.89
CA VAL A 43 14.97 13.81 14.73
C VAL A 43 15.48 12.40 14.45
N ARG A 44 16.79 12.21 14.40
CA ARG A 44 17.41 10.90 14.17
C ARG A 44 16.95 9.88 15.20
N ARG A 45 17.03 10.23 16.48
CA ARG A 45 16.59 9.34 17.58
C ARG A 45 15.13 8.96 17.46
N ARG A 46 14.24 9.93 17.19
CA ARG A 46 12.81 9.70 17.07
C ARG A 46 12.46 8.83 15.87
N ILE A 47 12.97 9.14 14.69
CA ILE A 47 12.73 8.35 13.48
C ILE A 47 13.25 6.91 13.64
N THR A 48 14.43 6.74 14.27
CA THR A 48 14.96 5.40 14.54
C THR A 48 14.05 4.62 15.50
N SER A 49 13.52 5.27 16.53
CA SER A 49 12.55 4.67 17.44
C SER A 49 11.27 4.26 16.73
N LEU A 50 10.69 5.16 15.92
CA LEU A 50 9.46 4.89 15.16
C LEU A 50 9.62 3.75 14.14
N LEU A 51 10.77 3.66 13.47
CA LEU A 51 11.09 2.56 12.56
C LEU A 51 11.28 1.23 13.31
N ASN A 52 12.03 1.24 14.43
CA ASN A 52 12.30 0.05 15.20
C ASN A 52 11.05 -0.51 15.91
N SER A 53 10.14 0.35 16.32
CA SER A 53 8.84 -0.06 16.89
C SER A 53 7.83 -0.54 15.85
N GLY A 54 8.16 -0.43 14.55
CA GLY A 54 7.21 -0.71 13.47
C GLY A 54 6.02 0.24 13.42
N THR A 55 6.13 1.40 14.07
CA THR A 55 5.08 2.44 14.01
C THR A 55 5.02 3.04 12.61
N ILE A 56 6.19 3.25 12.00
CA ILE A 56 6.30 3.71 10.62
C ILE A 56 7.10 2.72 9.79
N HIS A 57 6.76 2.67 8.52
CA HIS A 57 7.47 1.91 7.51
C HIS A 57 7.82 2.82 6.33
N LEU A 58 8.95 2.56 5.71
CA LEU A 58 9.36 3.26 4.49
C LEU A 58 9.15 2.36 3.30
N SER A 59 8.54 2.90 2.27
CA SER A 59 8.26 2.19 1.03
C SER A 59 8.70 2.98 -0.18
N VAL A 60 9.00 2.27 -1.25
CA VAL A 60 9.36 2.84 -2.54
C VAL A 60 8.21 2.60 -3.51
N MET A 61 7.63 3.68 -3.97
CA MET A 61 6.62 3.63 -5.02
C MET A 61 7.27 3.96 -6.35
N THR A 62 6.98 3.14 -7.34
CA THR A 62 7.40 3.34 -8.72
C THR A 62 6.19 3.33 -9.63
N ASN A 63 6.28 4.01 -10.75
CA ASN A 63 5.24 3.93 -11.77
C ASN A 63 5.39 2.60 -12.53
N SER A 64 4.43 1.70 -12.37
CA SER A 64 4.44 0.36 -12.96
C SER A 64 4.49 0.36 -14.49
N ASP A 65 3.89 1.37 -15.13
CA ASP A 65 3.89 1.48 -16.60
C ASP A 65 5.32 1.58 -17.15
N TYR A 66 6.22 2.29 -16.44
CA TYR A 66 7.63 2.42 -16.84
C TYR A 66 8.48 1.19 -16.51
N LEU A 67 7.99 0.32 -15.62
CA LEU A 67 8.61 -0.97 -15.33
C LEU A 67 8.16 -2.07 -16.28
N GLY A 68 7.35 -1.73 -17.29
CA GLY A 68 6.80 -2.68 -18.25
C GLY A 68 5.64 -3.53 -17.72
N TYR A 69 5.04 -3.12 -16.59
CA TYR A 69 3.86 -3.77 -16.03
C TYR A 69 2.61 -2.98 -16.44
N GLY A 70 2.02 -3.34 -17.58
CA GLY A 70 0.89 -2.63 -18.17
C GLY A 70 -0.48 -3.06 -17.67
N ILE A 71 -0.60 -4.21 -16.96
CA ILE A 71 -1.88 -4.77 -16.54
C ILE A 71 -1.98 -4.78 -15.01
N PRO A 72 -2.58 -3.74 -14.40
CA PRO A 72 -3.00 -3.78 -13.00
C PRO A 72 -4.20 -4.72 -12.84
N ILE A 73 -4.23 -5.50 -11.77
CA ILE A 73 -5.32 -6.43 -11.49
C ILE A 73 -5.52 -6.60 -9.99
N TYR A 74 -6.77 -6.73 -9.54
CA TYR A 74 -7.08 -7.28 -8.23
C TYR A 74 -7.41 -8.76 -8.39
N ILE A 75 -6.85 -9.58 -7.53
CA ILE A 75 -7.11 -11.01 -7.51
C ILE A 75 -7.61 -11.37 -6.11
N ALA A 76 -8.80 -11.93 -6.06
CA ALA A 76 -9.44 -12.41 -4.85
C ALA A 76 -9.44 -13.95 -4.86
N VAL A 77 -8.97 -14.54 -3.77
CA VAL A 77 -8.77 -15.99 -3.70
C VAL A 77 -9.49 -16.56 -2.48
N LYS A 78 -10.18 -17.68 -2.68
CA LYS A 78 -10.75 -18.51 -1.62
C LYS A 78 -9.93 -19.77 -1.46
N ALA A 79 -9.33 -19.95 -0.28
CA ALA A 79 -8.53 -21.13 0.05
C ALA A 79 -9.38 -22.24 0.67
N ARG A 80 -8.77 -23.39 0.90
CA ARG A 80 -9.30 -24.38 1.82
C ARG A 80 -9.00 -23.96 3.26
N PRO A 81 -9.85 -24.31 4.22
CA PRO A 81 -9.55 -24.06 5.63
C PRO A 81 -8.18 -24.64 6.02
N GLY A 82 -7.36 -23.84 6.71
CA GLY A 82 -6.00 -24.19 7.14
C GLY A 82 -4.87 -23.83 6.15
N ASP A 83 -5.17 -23.50 4.89
CA ASP A 83 -4.14 -23.19 3.89
C ASP A 83 -3.94 -21.65 3.67
N VAL A 84 -4.76 -20.82 4.34
CA VAL A 84 -4.78 -19.35 4.11
C VAL A 84 -3.43 -18.70 4.36
N ASP A 85 -2.78 -19.00 5.49
CA ASP A 85 -1.49 -18.39 5.86
C ASP A 85 -0.38 -18.81 4.89
N THR A 86 -0.34 -20.08 4.51
CA THR A 86 0.64 -20.59 3.55
C THR A 86 0.45 -19.94 2.18
N MET A 87 -0.81 -19.84 1.73
CA MET A 87 -1.18 -19.16 0.49
C MET A 87 -0.77 -17.69 0.52
N ALA A 88 -1.14 -16.98 1.57
CA ALA A 88 -0.87 -15.56 1.69
C ALA A 88 0.64 -15.26 1.72
N LYS A 89 1.43 -16.07 2.43
CA LYS A 89 2.90 -15.98 2.43
C LYS A 89 3.51 -16.28 1.05
N HIS A 90 3.02 -17.32 0.36
CA HIS A 90 3.48 -17.62 -0.99
C HIS A 90 3.21 -16.46 -1.95
N LEU A 91 1.97 -15.96 -1.98
CA LEU A 91 1.58 -14.88 -2.87
C LEU A 91 2.30 -13.55 -2.55
N SER A 92 2.62 -13.29 -1.28
CA SER A 92 3.34 -12.07 -0.89
C SER A 92 4.82 -12.09 -1.32
N SER A 93 5.40 -13.23 -1.66
CA SER A 93 6.80 -13.34 -2.12
C SER A 93 7.01 -12.81 -3.55
N PHE A 94 5.95 -12.64 -4.33
CA PHE A 94 6.06 -12.15 -5.70
C PHE A 94 6.25 -10.64 -5.76
N GLN A 95 7.24 -10.19 -6.55
CA GLN A 95 7.56 -8.76 -6.68
C GLN A 95 6.47 -7.95 -7.38
N ASN A 96 5.74 -8.57 -8.31
CA ASN A 96 4.62 -7.98 -9.00
C ASN A 96 3.33 -7.88 -8.16
N VAL A 97 3.27 -8.55 -7.01
CA VAL A 97 2.24 -8.38 -5.98
C VAL A 97 2.68 -7.26 -5.05
N HIS A 98 1.95 -6.15 -5.00
CA HIS A 98 2.31 -4.96 -4.24
C HIS A 98 1.39 -4.65 -3.07
N ASN A 99 0.25 -5.31 -2.99
CA ASN A 99 -0.64 -5.27 -1.83
C ASN A 99 -1.29 -6.65 -1.64
N ILE A 100 -1.35 -7.13 -0.42
CA ILE A 100 -2.02 -8.39 -0.08
C ILE A 100 -2.57 -8.31 1.33
N ILE A 101 -3.84 -8.59 1.45
CA ILE A 101 -4.58 -8.61 2.71
C ILE A 101 -5.30 -9.94 2.89
N SER A 102 -5.12 -10.57 4.03
CA SER A 102 -5.97 -11.68 4.46
C SER A 102 -7.29 -11.13 4.97
N THR A 103 -8.38 -11.72 4.55
CA THR A 103 -9.72 -11.25 4.86
C THR A 103 -10.61 -12.35 5.40
N SER A 104 -11.67 -11.95 6.10
CA SER A 104 -12.77 -12.81 6.50
C SER A 104 -13.98 -12.50 5.62
N GLY A 105 -14.66 -13.53 5.12
CA GLY A 105 -15.85 -13.40 4.26
C GLY A 105 -15.80 -14.27 3.02
N ARG A 106 -16.25 -13.72 1.88
CA ARG A 106 -16.30 -14.46 0.59
C ARG A 106 -14.92 -14.95 0.15
N TYR A 107 -13.90 -14.12 0.28
CA TYR A 107 -12.52 -14.42 -0.06
C TYR A 107 -11.66 -14.45 1.19
N ASP A 108 -10.60 -15.22 1.16
CA ASP A 108 -9.65 -15.32 2.28
C ASP A 108 -8.43 -14.43 2.05
N VAL A 109 -8.12 -14.10 0.78
CA VAL A 109 -7.07 -13.18 0.40
C VAL A 109 -7.55 -12.31 -0.75
N ILE A 110 -7.27 -11.02 -0.65
CA ILE A 110 -7.34 -10.08 -1.78
C ILE A 110 -5.94 -9.49 -1.98
N MET A 111 -5.50 -9.44 -3.23
CA MET A 111 -4.25 -8.83 -3.60
C MET A 111 -4.41 -7.89 -4.79
N ALA A 112 -3.51 -6.89 -4.84
CA ALA A 112 -3.29 -6.05 -6.01
C ALA A 112 -1.93 -6.40 -6.60
N ALA A 113 -1.90 -6.68 -7.88
CA ALA A 113 -0.70 -7.07 -8.62
C ALA A 113 -0.66 -6.40 -9.99
N ASN A 114 0.52 -6.33 -10.58
CA ASN A 114 0.70 -5.85 -11.94
C ASN A 114 1.39 -6.93 -12.78
N PHE A 115 0.95 -7.08 -14.01
CA PHE A 115 1.51 -8.04 -14.97
C PHE A 115 1.93 -7.31 -16.25
N LYS A 116 2.91 -7.86 -16.96
CA LYS A 116 3.39 -7.29 -18.23
C LYS A 116 2.32 -7.41 -19.31
N ASP A 117 1.72 -8.60 -19.38
CA ASP A 117 0.72 -8.96 -20.37
C ASP A 117 -0.28 -9.98 -19.80
N VAL A 118 -1.26 -10.34 -20.62
CA VAL A 118 -2.32 -11.29 -20.27
C VAL A 118 -1.76 -12.72 -20.10
N GLU A 119 -0.71 -13.05 -20.82
CA GLU A 119 -0.09 -14.38 -20.75
C GLU A 119 0.60 -14.58 -19.40
N GLU A 120 1.38 -13.59 -18.91
CA GLU A 120 1.98 -13.64 -17.57
C GLU A 120 0.91 -13.74 -16.47
N LEU A 121 -0.20 -12.98 -16.59
CA LEU A 121 -1.34 -13.08 -15.69
C LEU A 121 -1.96 -14.48 -15.73
N HIS A 122 -2.18 -15.04 -16.92
CA HIS A 122 -2.74 -16.39 -17.08
C HIS A 122 -1.84 -17.44 -16.42
N GLN A 123 -0.55 -17.38 -16.68
CA GLN A 123 0.43 -18.30 -16.09
C GLN A 123 0.46 -18.16 -14.55
N PHE A 124 0.41 -16.95 -14.03
CA PHE A 124 0.37 -16.72 -12.59
C PHE A 124 -0.89 -17.33 -11.94
N ILE A 125 -2.07 -17.09 -12.53
CA ILE A 125 -3.33 -17.66 -12.02
C ILE A 125 -3.30 -19.19 -12.09
N THR A 126 -2.84 -19.76 -13.21
CA THR A 126 -2.87 -21.20 -13.42
C THR A 126 -1.82 -21.92 -12.57
N ASN A 127 -0.55 -21.47 -12.65
CA ASN A 127 0.58 -22.19 -12.06
C ASN A 127 0.77 -21.84 -10.58
N GLU A 128 0.78 -20.53 -10.25
CA GLU A 128 1.11 -20.09 -8.90
C GLU A 128 -0.09 -20.19 -7.95
N ILE A 129 -1.30 -19.94 -8.45
CA ILE A 129 -2.51 -20.01 -7.63
C ILE A 129 -3.19 -21.39 -7.78
N GLY A 130 -3.53 -21.77 -9.01
CA GLY A 130 -4.36 -22.96 -9.26
C GLY A 130 -3.64 -24.27 -8.96
N ILE A 131 -2.42 -24.45 -9.45
CA ILE A 131 -1.66 -25.71 -9.32
C ILE A 131 -0.96 -25.81 -7.96
N LYS A 132 -0.22 -24.77 -7.55
CA LYS A 132 0.58 -24.80 -6.33
C LYS A 132 -0.24 -24.63 -5.06
N LEU A 133 -1.32 -23.86 -5.13
CA LEU A 133 -2.18 -23.58 -3.98
C LEU A 133 -3.53 -24.28 -4.14
N LYS A 134 -3.97 -24.99 -3.13
CA LYS A 134 -5.23 -25.72 -3.15
C LYS A 134 -6.42 -24.78 -2.94
N VAL A 135 -6.64 -23.88 -3.91
CA VAL A 135 -7.72 -22.89 -3.86
C VAL A 135 -9.05 -23.46 -4.31
N THR A 136 -10.14 -22.88 -3.83
CA THR A 136 -11.51 -23.25 -4.21
C THR A 136 -12.11 -22.32 -5.24
N SER A 137 -11.67 -21.07 -5.26
CA SER A 137 -12.04 -20.10 -6.31
C SER A 137 -11.00 -18.99 -6.44
N VAL A 138 -10.91 -18.43 -7.64
CA VAL A 138 -10.14 -17.24 -7.97
C VAL A 138 -11.03 -16.31 -8.76
N GLU A 139 -11.02 -15.03 -8.41
CA GLU A 139 -11.71 -13.97 -9.15
C GLU A 139 -10.74 -12.86 -9.47
N SER A 140 -10.71 -12.44 -10.73
CA SER A 140 -9.85 -11.36 -11.24
C SER A 140 -10.69 -10.16 -11.60
N MET A 141 -10.31 -8.99 -11.10
CA MET A 141 -11.04 -7.73 -11.29
C MET A 141 -10.09 -6.71 -11.89
N LEU A 142 -10.36 -6.28 -13.14
CA LEU A 142 -9.55 -5.28 -13.81
C LEU A 142 -9.97 -3.87 -13.36
N PRO A 143 -9.08 -3.03 -12.84
CA PRO A 143 -9.41 -1.63 -12.57
C PRO A 143 -9.57 -0.86 -13.89
N LEU A 144 -10.71 -0.20 -14.04
CA LEU A 144 -11.04 0.66 -15.17
C LEU A 144 -10.66 2.12 -14.89
N SER A 145 -10.84 2.55 -13.64
CA SER A 145 -10.53 3.91 -13.21
C SER A 145 -10.19 3.94 -11.73
N LEU A 146 -9.13 4.64 -11.40
CA LEU A 146 -8.77 4.97 -10.02
C LEU A 146 -9.38 6.33 -9.67
N VAL A 147 -10.27 6.37 -8.67
CA VAL A 147 -10.99 7.58 -8.25
C VAL A 147 -10.38 8.21 -7.01
N LYS A 148 -9.95 7.39 -6.05
CA LYS A 148 -9.23 7.84 -4.84
C LYS A 148 -8.09 6.90 -4.50
N ARG A 149 -6.93 7.47 -4.19
CA ARG A 149 -5.84 6.80 -3.51
C ARG A 149 -5.33 7.74 -2.42
N ALA A 150 -5.73 7.49 -1.19
CA ALA A 150 -5.17 8.15 -0.03
C ALA A 150 -4.19 7.19 0.64
N LEU A 151 -2.92 7.56 0.68
CA LEU A 151 -1.93 6.85 1.50
C LEU A 151 -2.33 7.02 2.98
N PRO A 152 -1.96 6.06 3.87
CA PRO A 152 -2.11 6.25 5.30
C PRO A 152 -1.34 7.50 5.72
N ARG A 153 -2.03 8.57 6.05
CA ARG A 153 -1.44 9.85 6.47
C ARG A 153 -2.01 10.30 7.79
N LEU A 154 -1.15 10.93 8.60
CA LEU A 154 -1.51 11.68 9.78
C LEU A 154 -1.89 13.10 9.35
N GLY A 155 -3.16 13.39 9.25
CA GLY A 155 -3.66 14.72 8.94
C GLY A 155 -4.62 14.76 7.75
N ASP A 156 -5.08 15.97 7.44
CA ASP A 156 -5.99 16.21 6.32
C ASP A 156 -5.37 15.70 5.03
N ASP A 157 -6.05 14.79 4.38
CA ASP A 157 -5.65 14.29 3.07
C ASP A 157 -5.55 15.48 2.11
N PRO A 158 -4.42 15.68 1.40
CA PRO A 158 -4.43 16.60 0.29
C PRO A 158 -5.49 16.14 -0.72
N PRO A 159 -6.14 17.07 -1.42
CA PRO A 159 -7.20 16.74 -2.34
C PRO A 159 -6.72 15.69 -3.33
N ASN A 160 -7.42 14.56 -3.36
CA ASN A 160 -7.32 13.45 -4.31
C ASN A 160 -5.99 13.38 -5.08
N GLU A 161 -4.96 12.71 -4.51
CA GLU A 161 -3.81 12.31 -5.32
C GLU A 161 -4.20 11.16 -6.28
N THR A 162 -5.12 11.43 -7.19
CA THR A 162 -5.40 10.54 -8.33
C THR A 162 -4.17 10.40 -9.23
N ASN A 163 -3.24 11.37 -9.15
CA ASN A 163 -1.98 11.38 -9.87
C ASN A 163 -0.79 11.33 -8.90
N VAL A 164 -0.56 10.19 -8.24
CA VAL A 164 0.69 9.95 -7.50
C VAL A 164 1.91 10.09 -8.43
N PHE A 165 1.70 9.94 -9.73
CA PHE A 165 2.69 10.09 -10.80
C PHE A 165 2.17 11.04 -11.87
N PRO A 166 2.51 12.33 -11.81
CA PRO A 166 1.88 13.38 -12.63
C PRO A 166 2.22 13.37 -14.13
N ASN A 167 2.98 12.44 -14.65
CA ASN A 167 3.38 12.52 -16.05
C ASN A 167 3.41 11.17 -16.79
N LYS A 168 2.27 10.84 -17.44
CA LYS A 168 2.23 9.73 -18.45
C LYS A 168 2.99 10.06 -19.75
N ASN A 169 3.50 11.27 -19.93
CA ASN A 169 4.01 11.77 -21.21
C ASN A 169 5.53 11.84 -21.32
N SER A 170 6.28 11.25 -20.41
CA SER A 170 7.73 11.18 -20.62
C SER A 170 8.08 9.93 -21.44
N ASN A 171 8.67 10.12 -22.61
CA ASN A 171 9.29 9.07 -23.41
C ASN A 171 10.57 8.51 -22.76
N TYR A 172 10.69 8.65 -21.43
CA TYR A 172 11.85 8.14 -20.72
C TYR A 172 11.75 6.63 -20.55
N ILE A 173 12.74 5.93 -21.05
CA ILE A 173 12.89 4.48 -20.87
C ILE A 173 13.87 4.27 -19.73
N LEU A 174 13.45 3.53 -18.70
CA LEU A 174 14.34 3.12 -17.61
C LEU A 174 15.45 2.22 -18.16
N ASP A 175 16.69 2.60 -17.91
CA ASP A 175 17.84 1.75 -18.22
C ASP A 175 18.14 0.76 -17.08
N GLU A 176 19.09 -0.16 -17.29
CA GLU A 176 19.45 -1.18 -16.30
C GLU A 176 20.00 -0.56 -15.00
N PHE A 177 20.63 0.61 -15.10
CA PHE A 177 21.11 1.33 -13.93
C PHE A 177 19.96 1.91 -13.11
N ASP A 178 18.93 2.46 -13.75
CA ASP A 178 17.71 2.91 -13.07
C ASP A 178 17.00 1.77 -12.34
N LEU A 179 16.86 0.62 -13.02
CA LEU A 179 16.24 -0.57 -12.44
C LEU A 179 17.03 -1.09 -11.24
N SER A 180 18.36 -1.05 -11.32
CA SER A 180 19.24 -1.44 -10.22
C SER A 180 19.13 -0.49 -9.03
N LEU A 181 19.08 0.82 -9.26
CA LEU A 181 18.83 1.82 -8.22
C LEU A 181 17.47 1.63 -7.53
N ILE A 182 16.43 1.35 -8.31
CA ILE A 182 15.10 1.08 -7.79
C ILE A 182 15.11 -0.18 -6.91
N ARG A 183 15.77 -1.26 -7.35
CA ARG A 183 15.90 -2.51 -6.57
C ARG A 183 16.58 -2.27 -5.24
N GLU A 184 17.72 -1.60 -5.23
CA GLU A 184 18.45 -1.28 -3.98
C GLU A 184 17.63 -0.41 -3.02
N LEU A 185 16.91 0.59 -3.56
CA LEU A 185 16.04 1.43 -2.73
C LEU A 185 14.84 0.68 -2.17
N LYS A 186 14.29 -0.30 -2.87
CA LYS A 186 13.23 -1.14 -2.31
C LYS A 186 13.70 -1.92 -1.09
N ILE A 187 14.96 -2.36 -1.08
CA ILE A 187 15.58 -3.04 0.07
C ILE A 187 15.88 -2.04 1.19
N SER A 188 16.46 -0.90 0.85
CA SER A 188 16.87 0.15 1.80
C SER A 188 16.43 1.54 1.33
N PRO A 189 15.18 1.97 1.62
CA PRO A 189 14.60 3.19 1.07
C PRO A 189 15.37 4.48 1.39
N ARG A 190 16.11 4.52 2.50
CA ARG A 190 16.96 5.67 2.92
C ARG A 190 18.44 5.46 2.66
N GLU A 191 18.82 4.43 1.88
CA GLU A 191 20.24 4.19 1.62
C GLU A 191 20.91 5.43 0.99
N SER A 192 22.13 5.72 1.44
CA SER A 192 22.86 6.90 1.01
C SER A 192 23.33 6.76 -0.45
N SER A 193 23.41 7.88 -1.19
CA SER A 193 23.98 7.85 -2.54
C SER A 193 25.42 7.34 -2.57
N THR A 194 26.16 7.46 -1.47
CA THR A 194 27.53 6.95 -1.34
C THR A 194 27.53 5.41 -1.26
N ASN A 195 26.67 4.83 -0.46
CA ASN A 195 26.57 3.39 -0.32
C ASN A 195 25.95 2.76 -1.59
N LEU A 196 24.89 3.36 -2.14
CA LEU A 196 24.34 2.94 -3.43
C LEU A 196 25.40 2.94 -4.55
N ALA A 197 26.26 3.97 -4.57
CA ALA A 197 27.36 4.04 -5.53
C ALA A 197 28.37 2.89 -5.34
N LYS A 198 28.69 2.55 -4.10
CA LYS A 198 29.57 1.39 -3.80
C LYS A 198 28.92 0.08 -4.24
N THR A 199 27.65 -0.15 -3.89
CA THR A 199 26.93 -1.38 -4.24
C THR A 199 26.81 -1.55 -5.76
N LEU A 200 26.54 -0.45 -6.48
CA LEU A 200 26.31 -0.48 -7.93
C LEU A 200 27.59 -0.25 -8.77
N GLY A 201 28.76 -0.11 -8.13
CA GLY A 201 30.02 0.15 -8.85
C GLY A 201 30.01 1.47 -9.63
N ALA A 202 29.33 2.49 -9.13
CA ALA A 202 29.10 3.74 -9.82
C ALA A 202 29.69 4.95 -9.07
N ASN A 203 29.67 6.12 -9.72
CA ASN A 203 30.05 7.36 -9.09
C ASN A 203 28.89 7.95 -8.28
N ARG A 204 29.18 8.46 -7.06
CA ARG A 204 28.18 9.07 -6.18
C ARG A 204 27.37 10.18 -6.85
N PHE A 205 28.03 11.04 -7.64
CA PHE A 205 27.34 12.16 -8.32
C PHE A 205 26.37 11.65 -9.40
N SER A 206 26.75 10.56 -10.11
CA SER A 206 25.88 9.89 -11.07
C SER A 206 24.64 9.29 -10.40
N VAL A 207 24.80 8.61 -9.28
CA VAL A 207 23.70 8.08 -8.47
C VAL A 207 22.77 9.22 -8.02
N SER A 208 23.31 10.26 -7.39
CA SER A 208 22.50 11.38 -6.88
C SER A 208 21.72 12.07 -8.01
N ARG A 209 22.37 12.35 -9.15
CA ARG A 209 21.73 12.97 -10.32
C ARG A 209 20.62 12.07 -10.87
N ARG A 210 20.83 10.76 -10.93
CA ARG A 210 19.85 9.82 -11.46
C ARG A 210 18.64 9.69 -10.51
N LEU A 211 18.86 9.60 -9.21
CA LEU A 211 17.80 9.59 -8.21
C LEU A 211 16.95 10.86 -8.27
N GLN A 212 17.59 12.02 -8.37
CA GLN A 212 16.87 13.28 -8.50
C GLN A 212 16.04 13.31 -9.78
N LYS A 213 16.62 12.88 -10.91
CA LYS A 213 15.90 12.78 -12.19
C LYS A 213 14.66 11.88 -12.09
N LEU A 214 14.79 10.68 -11.52
CA LEU A 214 13.67 9.75 -11.34
C LEU A 214 12.57 10.33 -10.43
N LYS A 215 12.97 11.07 -9.39
CA LYS A 215 12.05 11.78 -8.49
C LYS A 215 11.32 12.91 -9.22
N ASP A 216 12.04 13.79 -9.92
CA ASP A 216 11.47 14.93 -10.65
C ASP A 216 10.51 14.53 -11.76
N MET A 217 10.78 13.38 -12.38
CA MET A 217 9.91 12.77 -13.39
C MET A 217 8.72 12.02 -12.78
N GLY A 218 8.62 11.92 -11.45
CA GLY A 218 7.58 11.15 -10.78
C GLY A 218 7.68 9.63 -10.99
N LEU A 219 8.84 9.11 -11.40
CA LEU A 219 9.05 7.68 -11.63
C LEU A 219 9.41 6.92 -10.36
N LEU A 220 9.89 7.63 -9.36
CA LEU A 220 10.32 7.11 -8.07
C LEU A 220 9.89 8.05 -6.95
N ARG A 221 9.22 7.50 -5.96
CA ARG A 221 8.91 8.21 -4.71
C ARG A 221 9.20 7.30 -3.52
N VAL A 222 9.94 7.79 -2.56
CA VAL A 222 10.08 7.16 -1.25
C VAL A 222 9.15 7.88 -0.29
N PHE A 223 8.32 7.14 0.42
CA PHE A 223 7.36 7.70 1.36
C PHE A 223 7.33 6.87 2.64
N CYS A 224 6.89 7.52 3.70
CA CYS A 224 6.59 6.88 4.97
C CYS A 224 5.10 6.52 5.00
N HIS A 225 4.77 5.39 5.57
CA HIS A 225 3.41 5.06 5.96
C HIS A 225 3.38 4.53 7.39
N THR A 226 2.29 4.80 8.06
CA THR A 226 2.09 4.39 9.45
C THR A 226 1.21 3.16 9.49
N ASP A 227 1.47 2.27 10.44
CA ASP A 227 0.55 1.16 10.73
C ASP A 227 -0.82 1.72 11.12
N PRO A 228 -1.89 1.41 10.38
CA PRO A 228 -3.23 1.88 10.72
C PRO A 228 -3.67 1.52 12.14
N GLY A 229 -3.24 0.37 12.64
CA GLY A 229 -3.52 -0.05 14.03
C GLY A 229 -2.89 0.88 15.05
N LYS A 230 -1.70 1.43 14.79
CA LYS A 230 -1.02 2.42 15.63
C LYS A 230 -1.69 3.80 15.58
N LEU A 231 -2.46 4.07 14.54
CA LEU A 231 -3.29 5.27 14.40
C LEU A 231 -4.71 5.09 14.97
N GLY A 232 -4.99 3.98 15.65
CA GLY A 232 -6.29 3.71 16.26
C GLY A 232 -7.33 3.10 15.31
N TYR A 233 -6.96 2.78 14.06
CA TYR A 233 -7.87 2.11 13.14
C TYR A 233 -7.87 0.59 13.38
N SER A 234 -8.84 0.13 14.15
CA SER A 234 -8.97 -1.30 14.51
C SER A 234 -9.57 -2.15 13.41
N PHE A 235 -10.28 -1.55 12.47
CA PHE A 235 -10.95 -2.27 11.38
C PHE A 235 -10.49 -1.74 10.03
N GLN A 236 -9.84 -2.62 9.27
CA GLN A 236 -9.49 -2.40 7.87
C GLN A 236 -10.37 -3.31 7.04
N VAL A 237 -11.10 -2.75 6.10
CA VAL A 237 -12.09 -3.50 5.34
C VAL A 237 -11.92 -3.24 3.84
N VAL A 238 -12.21 -4.27 3.06
CA VAL A 238 -12.45 -4.14 1.62
C VAL A 238 -13.95 -4.24 1.40
N ILE A 239 -14.51 -3.27 0.70
CA ILE A 239 -15.93 -3.24 0.36
C ILE A 239 -16.04 -3.40 -1.15
N LEU A 240 -16.73 -4.43 -1.58
CA LEU A 240 -17.04 -4.72 -2.97
C LEU A 240 -18.48 -4.32 -3.22
N ILE A 241 -18.70 -3.38 -4.14
CA ILE A 241 -20.00 -2.71 -4.30
C ILE A 241 -20.55 -2.97 -5.71
N ARG A 242 -21.83 -3.35 -5.79
CA ARG A 242 -22.60 -3.35 -7.04
C ARG A 242 -23.41 -2.09 -7.11
N VAL A 243 -23.38 -1.46 -8.27
CA VAL A 243 -24.10 -0.21 -8.52
C VAL A 243 -24.91 -0.29 -9.82
N ASP A 244 -25.85 0.62 -9.98
CA ASP A 244 -26.46 0.86 -11.29
C ASP A 244 -25.37 1.33 -12.25
N PRO A 245 -25.16 0.65 -13.40
CA PRO A 245 -24.10 0.98 -14.34
C PRO A 245 -24.09 2.45 -14.79
N SER A 246 -25.29 3.07 -14.89
CA SER A 246 -25.42 4.48 -15.27
C SER A 246 -24.91 5.45 -14.19
N GLN A 247 -24.78 5.00 -12.94
CA GLN A 247 -24.40 5.82 -11.79
C GLN A 247 -23.01 5.48 -11.24
N THR A 248 -22.27 4.54 -11.85
CA THR A 248 -20.97 4.10 -11.36
C THR A 248 -19.98 5.26 -11.08
N PRO A 249 -19.82 6.26 -11.98
CA PRO A 249 -18.88 7.36 -11.71
C PRO A 249 -19.33 8.27 -10.56
N SER A 250 -20.63 8.55 -10.45
CA SER A 250 -21.17 9.41 -9.38
C SER A 250 -21.08 8.73 -8.01
N VAL A 251 -21.38 7.44 -7.94
CA VAL A 251 -21.21 6.64 -6.69
C VAL A 251 -19.74 6.58 -6.28
N ALA A 252 -18.84 6.31 -7.21
CA ALA A 252 -17.40 6.27 -6.92
C ALA A 252 -16.87 7.62 -6.41
N THR A 253 -17.34 8.74 -6.98
CA THR A 253 -17.02 10.10 -6.53
C THR A 253 -17.58 10.39 -5.14
N ALA A 254 -18.83 10.00 -4.88
CA ALA A 254 -19.44 10.16 -3.56
C ALA A 254 -18.67 9.37 -2.48
N LEU A 255 -18.31 8.12 -2.78
CA LEU A 255 -17.48 7.29 -1.91
C LEU A 255 -16.11 7.92 -1.62
N ALA A 256 -15.49 8.52 -2.62
CA ALA A 256 -14.19 9.19 -2.47
C ALA A 256 -14.23 10.39 -1.50
N GLY A 257 -15.39 10.98 -1.24
CA GLY A 257 -15.57 12.09 -0.31
C GLY A 257 -15.52 11.71 1.17
N TYR A 258 -15.61 10.42 1.52
CA TYR A 258 -15.58 10.00 2.91
C TYR A 258 -14.15 9.85 3.43
N GLU A 259 -13.86 10.36 4.64
CA GLU A 259 -12.53 10.32 5.27
C GLU A 259 -12.06 8.89 5.57
N GLN A 260 -12.96 8.02 6.01
CA GLN A 260 -12.63 6.62 6.32
C GLN A 260 -12.31 5.79 5.08
N ILE A 261 -12.66 6.28 3.88
CA ILE A 261 -12.32 5.62 2.62
C ILE A 261 -10.94 6.07 2.16
N ARG A 262 -10.04 5.09 1.99
CA ARG A 262 -8.66 5.30 1.60
C ARG A 262 -8.39 5.01 0.12
N TYR A 263 -9.24 4.20 -0.48
CA TYR A 263 -9.08 3.82 -1.88
C TYR A 263 -10.43 3.57 -2.52
N VAL A 264 -10.60 4.04 -3.75
CA VAL A 264 -11.80 3.79 -4.57
C VAL A 264 -11.34 3.54 -6.00
N ALA A 265 -11.69 2.39 -6.56
CA ALA A 265 -11.51 2.10 -7.97
C ALA A 265 -12.78 1.51 -8.58
N ILE A 266 -13.08 1.93 -9.80
CA ILE A 266 -14.07 1.29 -10.66
C ILE A 266 -13.42 0.07 -11.27
N ILE A 267 -14.08 -1.09 -11.21
CA ILE A 267 -13.54 -2.38 -11.62
C ILE A 267 -14.48 -3.14 -12.55
N THR A 268 -13.95 -4.14 -13.23
CA THR A 268 -14.76 -5.13 -13.96
C THR A 268 -15.05 -6.34 -13.09
N GLY A 269 -16.06 -7.13 -13.45
CA GLY A 269 -16.35 -8.44 -12.87
C GLY A 269 -17.69 -8.48 -12.16
N ARG A 270 -17.75 -9.19 -11.04
CA ARG A 270 -18.96 -9.37 -10.25
C ARG A 270 -19.42 -8.10 -9.55
N PHE A 271 -18.49 -7.21 -9.22
CA PHE A 271 -18.70 -5.92 -8.59
C PHE A 271 -18.21 -4.80 -9.49
N ASP A 272 -18.72 -3.61 -9.28
CA ASP A 272 -18.45 -2.43 -10.10
C ASP A 272 -17.43 -1.48 -9.45
N ILE A 273 -17.37 -1.49 -8.11
CA ILE A 273 -16.46 -0.63 -7.34
C ILE A 273 -15.81 -1.46 -6.24
N ILE A 274 -14.48 -1.28 -6.07
CA ILE A 274 -13.72 -1.77 -4.93
C ILE A 274 -13.25 -0.60 -4.08
N VAL A 275 -13.41 -0.75 -2.76
CA VAL A 275 -13.07 0.28 -1.77
C VAL A 275 -12.22 -0.33 -0.67
N TRP A 276 -11.14 0.37 -0.24
CA TRP A 276 -10.48 0.14 1.04
C TRP A 276 -10.89 1.23 2.01
N ALA A 277 -11.38 0.81 3.18
CA ALA A 277 -11.81 1.72 4.23
C ALA A 277 -11.25 1.30 5.59
N TRP A 278 -11.04 2.29 6.46
CA TRP A 278 -10.53 2.10 7.82
C TRP A 278 -11.47 2.71 8.83
N PHE A 279 -11.73 1.95 9.88
CA PHE A 279 -12.62 2.36 10.96
C PHE A 279 -11.95 2.16 12.32
N GLN A 280 -12.17 3.10 13.24
CA GLN A 280 -11.66 3.01 14.61
C GLN A 280 -12.42 1.96 15.43
N SER A 281 -13.70 1.73 15.11
CA SER A 281 -14.56 0.79 15.84
C SER A 281 -15.49 0.02 14.92
N SER A 282 -16.00 -1.12 15.39
CA SER A 282 -17.05 -1.88 14.71
C SER A 282 -18.35 -1.08 14.58
N GLN A 283 -18.66 -0.23 15.56
CA GLN A 283 -19.84 0.63 15.51
C GLN A 283 -19.71 1.66 14.38
N GLY A 284 -18.54 2.32 14.24
CA GLY A 284 -18.28 3.26 13.15
C GLY A 284 -18.37 2.60 11.77
N MET A 285 -17.88 1.37 11.65
CA MET A 285 -18.03 0.57 10.43
C MET A 285 -19.50 0.28 10.14
N THR A 286 -20.27 -0.17 11.13
CA THR A 286 -21.70 -0.50 10.98
C THR A 286 -22.50 0.73 10.60
N ASP A 287 -22.27 1.86 11.27
CA ASP A 287 -22.94 3.13 10.97
C ASP A 287 -22.65 3.61 9.54
N PHE A 288 -21.41 3.46 9.08
CA PHE A 288 -21.06 3.76 7.70
C PHE A 288 -21.85 2.89 6.71
N MET A 289 -21.86 1.57 6.91
CA MET A 289 -22.53 0.63 6.00
C MET A 289 -24.05 0.88 5.96
N GLN A 290 -24.66 1.05 7.12
CA GLN A 290 -26.13 1.13 7.23
C GLN A 290 -26.70 2.52 6.90
N ARG A 291 -25.96 3.59 7.18
CA ARG A 291 -26.48 4.95 7.06
C ARG A 291 -25.86 5.74 5.91
N GLN A 292 -24.56 5.59 5.68
CA GLN A 292 -23.86 6.38 4.67
C GLN A 292 -23.83 5.65 3.33
N LEU A 293 -23.29 4.44 3.27
CA LEU A 293 -23.19 3.67 2.03
C LEU A 293 -24.57 3.36 1.44
N SER A 294 -25.50 2.91 2.26
CA SER A 294 -26.86 2.57 1.80
C SER A 294 -27.68 3.79 1.33
N SER A 295 -27.29 5.00 1.73
CA SER A 295 -27.97 6.24 1.29
C SER A 295 -27.44 6.79 -0.02
N ILE A 296 -26.33 6.26 -0.56
CA ILE A 296 -25.79 6.72 -1.85
C ILE A 296 -26.70 6.21 -2.98
N PRO A 297 -27.35 7.10 -3.76
CA PRO A 297 -28.17 6.67 -4.87
C PRO A 297 -27.37 5.85 -5.88
N GLY A 298 -27.95 4.76 -6.36
CA GLY A 298 -27.29 3.86 -7.32
C GLY A 298 -26.56 2.68 -6.68
N VAL A 299 -26.32 2.64 -5.38
CA VAL A 299 -25.81 1.45 -4.68
C VAL A 299 -26.90 0.39 -4.63
N LEU A 300 -26.62 -0.78 -5.22
CA LEU A 300 -27.57 -1.92 -5.28
C LEU A 300 -27.29 -2.92 -4.17
N SER A 301 -26.04 -3.26 -3.95
CA SER A 301 -25.61 -4.19 -2.89
C SER A 301 -24.11 -4.02 -2.61
N HIS A 302 -23.67 -4.52 -1.47
CA HIS A 302 -22.26 -4.57 -1.13
C HIS A 302 -21.90 -5.87 -0.38
N GLU A 303 -20.64 -6.24 -0.48
CA GLU A 303 -20.01 -7.27 0.35
C GLU A 303 -18.84 -6.64 1.10
N THR A 304 -18.75 -6.90 2.40
CA THR A 304 -17.69 -6.37 3.26
C THR A 304 -16.77 -7.50 3.67
N LEU A 305 -15.50 -7.33 3.39
CA LEU A 305 -14.44 -8.26 3.77
C LEU A 305 -13.61 -7.60 4.87
N ILE A 306 -13.63 -8.20 6.05
CA ILE A 306 -12.89 -7.68 7.20
C ILE A 306 -11.45 -8.13 7.10
N GLY A 307 -10.51 -7.20 7.07
CA GLY A 307 -9.08 -7.49 7.09
C GLY A 307 -8.68 -8.11 8.42
N VAL A 308 -8.05 -9.28 8.37
CA VAL A 308 -7.50 -9.99 9.52
C VAL A 308 -5.98 -9.87 9.61
N GLY A 309 -5.32 -9.54 8.50
CA GLY A 309 -3.88 -9.29 8.45
C GLY A 309 -3.47 -8.65 7.12
N ILE A 310 -2.53 -7.70 7.16
CA ILE A 310 -1.88 -7.17 5.97
C ILE A 310 -0.51 -7.84 5.84
N LEU A 311 -0.28 -8.53 4.73
CA LEU A 311 0.99 -9.23 4.51
C LEU A 311 1.96 -8.39 3.68
N LYS A 312 1.43 -7.55 2.79
CA LYS A 312 2.23 -6.63 1.99
C LYS A 312 1.44 -5.35 1.77
N PHE A 313 2.08 -4.22 1.97
CA PHE A 313 1.47 -2.92 1.84
C PHE A 313 2.21 -2.11 0.78
N PHE A 314 1.51 -1.51 -0.17
CA PHE A 314 1.96 -0.68 -1.28
C PHE A 314 3.48 -0.44 -1.36
N GLY A 315 4.22 -1.33 -2.07
CA GLY A 315 5.65 -1.14 -2.35
C GLY A 315 6.63 -1.57 -1.26
N SER A 316 6.18 -2.11 -0.14
CA SER A 316 7.07 -2.76 0.82
C SER A 316 7.40 -4.17 0.33
N ASP A 317 8.67 -4.43 0.02
CA ASP A 317 9.15 -5.81 -0.20
C ASP A 317 9.30 -6.58 1.13
N ASN A 318 9.11 -5.90 2.26
CA ASN A 318 9.07 -6.52 3.57
C ASN A 318 7.67 -7.05 3.85
N VAL A 319 7.56 -8.35 4.01
CA VAL A 319 6.40 -9.05 4.55
C VAL A 319 6.27 -8.62 6.02
N THR A 320 5.59 -7.51 6.25
CA THR A 320 5.18 -7.13 7.60
C THR A 320 3.90 -7.87 7.89
N GLY A 321 4.02 -9.03 8.52
CA GLY A 321 2.86 -9.70 9.11
C GLY A 321 2.29 -8.81 10.20
N PHE A 322 1.23 -8.09 9.92
CA PHE A 322 0.38 -7.52 10.96
C PHE A 322 -0.42 -8.66 11.56
N ASP A 323 0.19 -9.36 12.50
CA ASP A 323 -0.50 -10.37 13.26
C ASP A 323 -1.30 -9.70 14.38
N ARG A 324 -2.61 -9.62 14.21
CA ARG A 324 -3.51 -9.13 15.28
C ARG A 324 -3.45 -9.99 16.54
N PHE A 325 -2.82 -11.16 16.47
CA PHE A 325 -2.74 -12.14 17.56
C PHE A 325 -1.35 -12.29 18.18
N GLY A 326 -0.45 -11.37 17.92
CA GLY A 326 0.76 -11.16 18.72
C GLY A 326 1.82 -12.26 18.63
N SER A 327 2.60 -12.25 17.57
CA SER A 327 3.99 -12.69 17.63
C SER A 327 4.76 -12.07 16.47
N PHE A 328 5.60 -11.09 16.79
CA PHE A 328 6.59 -10.56 15.86
C PHE A 328 7.78 -11.54 15.80
N GLU A 329 7.89 -12.32 14.76
CA GLU A 329 9.18 -12.88 14.38
C GLU A 329 9.80 -12.01 13.27
N GLN A 330 10.67 -11.09 13.68
CA GLN A 330 11.63 -10.49 12.77
C GLN A 330 12.62 -11.59 12.36
N LYS A 331 12.53 -12.10 11.14
CA LYS A 331 13.69 -12.78 10.54
C LYS A 331 14.68 -11.72 10.08
N ARG A 332 15.70 -11.48 10.91
CA ARG A 332 16.98 -10.93 10.47
C ARG A 332 17.65 -11.99 9.60
N THR A 333 17.92 -11.69 8.37
CA THR A 333 19.02 -12.23 7.57
C THR A 333 19.86 -11.07 7.06
#